data_f2b21caf8e197e4cd5acace3580fa753
#
_entry.id   f2b21caf8e197e4cd5acace3580fa753
#
_cell.length_a   1.000
_cell.length_b   1.000
_cell.length_c   1.000
_cell.angle_alpha   90.00
_cell.angle_beta   90.00
_cell.angle_gamma   90.00
#
_symmetry.space_group_name_H-M   'P 1'
#
loop_
_entity.id
_entity.type
_entity.pdbx_description
1 polymer ?
#
loop_
_entity_poly.entity_id
_entity_poly.type
_entity_poly.pdbx_seq_one_letter_code
_entity_poly.pdbx_strand_id
1 'polypeptide(L)'
;MWGGFVQSKLNVTVPLVLTIGGLLLAAALALSLLGTRTTVFMGTYRIDDLSLWATIILAPATALCALLAAPEVGGTDREGTVYSLLSFTALGALVLAGAGDTLFLVLGVLLSSLGSFALVAYPRDDRATEAAVKYLVFGSVASAAMIYGLTFWYGATGATTLDALDRLASAPLAGVGLLGVLIGLGYKAALAPFHFWAPDAYDGGPLAVAAFLSAVPKVGALFALAQVARSLPATPLDWRPVVAALAVIAMVWGNLAALPQDNVVRLLAYSSVAQSGYFLLGIVALGRSPLALQSLVVFAAAYAAMNLGAFAIVARAGRDLAALSGFGRSAPWAGAALVVFLLSLVGVPPLAGFGGKLLLFGAALDAGYGWLAVVAILNSVLSLAVYLRIIVPLYRSRQATTRESWRSIIIWLIALVVTVALGVGTQALVGRLP
;
A
#
# COMPACT_ATOMS: atom_id res chain seq x y z
N MET A 1 -18.23 35.93 -10.11
CA MET A 1 -17.20 36.69 -9.34
C MET A 1 -16.72 35.94 -8.08
N TRP A 2 -17.53 35.21 -7.35
CA TRP A 2 -17.11 34.50 -6.13
C TRP A 2 -16.16 33.32 -6.39
N GLY A 3 -16.32 32.58 -7.48
CA GLY A 3 -15.46 31.46 -7.84
C GLY A 3 -14.00 31.84 -8.11
N GLY A 4 -13.74 32.98 -8.75
CA GLY A 4 -12.40 33.46 -9.05
C GLY A 4 -11.61 33.93 -7.83
N PHE A 5 -12.29 34.41 -6.79
CA PHE A 5 -11.64 34.91 -5.56
C PHE A 5 -11.16 33.76 -4.67
N VAL A 6 -11.92 32.65 -4.62
CA VAL A 6 -11.55 31.41 -3.91
C VAL A 6 -10.43 30.69 -4.67
N GLN A 7 -10.50 30.66 -6.00
CA GLN A 7 -9.51 30.05 -6.86
C GLN A 7 -8.13 30.72 -6.76
N SER A 8 -8.07 32.06 -6.62
CA SER A 8 -6.80 32.80 -6.53
C SER A 8 -6.08 32.67 -5.19
N LYS A 9 -6.79 32.47 -4.09
CA LYS A 9 -6.19 32.35 -2.75
C LYS A 9 -5.86 30.89 -2.34
N LEU A 10 -6.64 29.91 -2.78
CA LEU A 10 -6.47 28.51 -2.38
C LEU A 10 -5.87 27.63 -3.48
N ASN A 11 -5.75 28.14 -4.70
CA ASN A 11 -5.30 27.35 -5.86
C ASN A 11 -6.06 26.00 -6.00
N VAL A 12 -7.35 25.99 -5.66
CA VAL A 12 -8.20 24.79 -5.70
C VAL A 12 -8.93 24.80 -7.04
N THR A 13 -8.70 23.75 -7.82
CA THR A 13 -9.24 23.61 -9.17
C THR A 13 -10.46 22.69 -9.18
N VAL A 14 -11.32 22.83 -10.18
CA VAL A 14 -12.51 21.98 -10.33
C VAL A 14 -12.15 20.49 -10.43
N PRO A 15 -11.13 20.07 -11.24
CA PRO A 15 -10.74 18.66 -11.30
C PRO A 15 -10.31 18.09 -9.94
N LEU A 16 -9.58 18.85 -9.12
CA LEU A 16 -9.18 18.41 -7.78
C LEU A 16 -10.40 18.20 -6.87
N VAL A 17 -11.35 19.14 -6.87
CA VAL A 17 -12.57 19.06 -6.05
C VAL A 17 -13.42 17.86 -6.43
N LEU A 18 -13.62 17.63 -7.73
CA LEU A 18 -14.39 16.49 -8.23
C LEU A 18 -13.72 15.15 -7.87
N THR A 19 -12.39 15.07 -7.98
CA THR A 19 -11.63 13.88 -7.63
C THR A 19 -11.73 13.59 -6.14
N ILE A 20 -11.45 14.56 -5.28
CA ILE A 20 -11.54 14.38 -3.82
C ILE A 20 -12.98 14.06 -3.41
N GLY A 21 -13.96 14.81 -3.92
CA GLY A 21 -15.37 14.62 -3.61
C GLY A 21 -15.88 13.24 -4.01
N GLY A 22 -15.54 12.76 -5.21
CA GLY A 22 -15.89 11.43 -5.69
C GLY A 22 -15.27 10.31 -4.85
N LEU A 23 -13.99 10.44 -4.48
CA LEU A 23 -13.29 9.47 -3.65
C LEU A 23 -13.84 9.42 -2.21
N LEU A 24 -14.15 10.56 -1.61
CA LEU A 24 -14.76 10.62 -0.29
C LEU A 24 -16.20 10.10 -0.30
N LEU A 25 -16.95 10.36 -1.36
CA LEU A 25 -18.28 9.78 -1.55
C LEU A 25 -18.21 8.25 -1.66
N ALA A 26 -17.25 7.71 -2.41
CA ALA A 26 -17.04 6.26 -2.49
C ALA A 26 -16.74 5.65 -1.11
N ALA A 27 -15.90 6.30 -0.31
CA ALA A 27 -15.61 5.86 1.06
C ALA A 27 -16.85 5.93 1.97
N ALA A 28 -17.65 6.98 1.86
CA ALA A 28 -18.90 7.14 2.63
C ALA A 28 -19.95 6.08 2.27
N LEU A 29 -20.08 5.77 0.97
CA LEU A 29 -20.95 4.69 0.51
C LEU A 29 -20.46 3.32 1.01
N ALA A 30 -19.15 3.06 0.98
CA ALA A 30 -18.58 1.82 1.51
C ALA A 30 -18.85 1.68 3.03
N LEU A 31 -18.77 2.79 3.79
CA LEU A 31 -19.11 2.81 5.22
C LEU A 31 -20.58 2.43 5.46
N SER A 32 -21.51 2.91 4.62
CA SER A 32 -22.94 2.59 4.75
C SER A 32 -23.26 1.13 4.40
N LEU A 33 -22.37 0.45 3.66
CA LEU A 33 -22.52 -0.95 3.26
C LEU A 33 -21.77 -1.93 4.17
N LEU A 34 -21.13 -1.47 5.23
CA LEU A 34 -20.44 -2.37 6.17
C LEU A 34 -21.40 -3.43 6.72
N GLY A 35 -20.90 -4.68 6.76
CA GLY A 35 -21.71 -5.85 7.15
C GLY A 35 -22.48 -6.49 5.98
N THR A 36 -22.52 -5.85 4.79
CA THR A 36 -23.10 -6.48 3.60
C THR A 36 -22.14 -7.53 3.05
N ARG A 37 -22.69 -8.71 2.72
CA ARG A 37 -21.94 -9.78 2.04
C ARG A 37 -22.75 -10.24 0.84
N THR A 38 -22.34 -9.81 -0.34
CA THR A 38 -22.98 -10.17 -1.61
C THR A 38 -21.95 -10.18 -2.75
N THR A 39 -22.37 -10.68 -3.88
CA THR A 39 -21.57 -10.62 -5.09
C THR A 39 -22.31 -9.85 -6.17
N VAL A 40 -21.60 -9.14 -7.01
CA VAL A 40 -22.15 -8.42 -8.16
C VAL A 40 -21.41 -8.82 -9.44
N PHE A 41 -21.91 -8.36 -10.58
CA PHE A 41 -21.36 -8.72 -11.90
C PHE A 41 -21.20 -10.23 -12.10
N MET A 42 -22.27 -10.99 -11.86
CA MET A 42 -22.29 -12.46 -11.98
C MET A 42 -21.26 -13.19 -11.08
N GLY A 43 -20.97 -12.64 -9.89
CA GLY A 43 -20.03 -13.24 -8.94
C GLY A 43 -18.56 -12.83 -9.13
N THR A 44 -18.25 -12.00 -10.13
CA THR A 44 -16.86 -11.59 -10.39
C THR A 44 -16.32 -10.59 -9.40
N TYR A 45 -17.18 -9.85 -8.69
CA TYR A 45 -16.79 -8.92 -7.63
C TYR A 45 -17.54 -9.23 -6.33
N ARG A 46 -16.78 -9.34 -5.23
CA ARG A 46 -17.30 -9.58 -3.89
C ARG A 46 -17.42 -8.25 -3.14
N ILE A 47 -18.64 -7.94 -2.70
CA ILE A 47 -18.89 -6.90 -1.71
C ILE A 47 -18.83 -7.59 -0.36
N ASP A 48 -17.70 -7.48 0.31
CA ASP A 48 -17.40 -8.08 1.59
C ASP A 48 -16.53 -7.14 2.44
N ASP A 49 -16.19 -7.59 3.65
CA ASP A 49 -15.43 -6.78 4.60
C ASP A 49 -14.08 -6.33 4.02
N LEU A 50 -13.38 -7.18 3.21
CA LEU A 50 -12.10 -6.78 2.58
C LEU A 50 -12.28 -5.67 1.55
N SER A 51 -13.26 -5.81 0.64
CA SER A 51 -13.51 -4.84 -0.42
C SER A 51 -14.03 -3.51 0.13
N LEU A 52 -14.90 -3.57 1.15
CA LEU A 52 -15.45 -2.37 1.79
C LEU A 52 -14.38 -1.62 2.58
N TRP A 53 -13.61 -2.31 3.43
CA TRP A 53 -12.50 -1.68 4.15
C TRP A 53 -11.38 -1.22 3.22
N ALA A 54 -11.11 -1.93 2.11
CA ALA A 54 -10.22 -1.41 1.08
C ALA A 54 -10.70 -0.04 0.57
N THR A 55 -11.98 0.09 0.24
CA THR A 55 -12.54 1.36 -0.25
C THR A 55 -12.45 2.47 0.79
N ILE A 56 -12.79 2.17 2.06
CA ILE A 56 -12.71 3.11 3.18
C ILE A 56 -11.28 3.61 3.42
N ILE A 57 -10.26 2.77 3.17
CA ILE A 57 -8.86 3.12 3.37
C ILE A 57 -8.26 3.76 2.12
N LEU A 58 -8.43 3.15 0.94
CA LEU A 58 -7.69 3.50 -0.26
C LEU A 58 -8.26 4.74 -0.98
N ALA A 59 -9.58 4.97 -0.90
CA ALA A 59 -10.17 6.15 -1.53
C ALA A 59 -9.74 7.45 -0.84
N PRO A 60 -9.82 7.61 0.50
CA PRO A 60 -9.26 8.79 1.17
C PRO A 60 -7.74 8.91 1.03
N ALA A 61 -7.00 7.79 1.03
CA ALA A 61 -5.57 7.79 0.77
C ALA A 61 -5.25 8.37 -0.62
N THR A 62 -6.03 8.00 -1.64
CA THR A 62 -5.91 8.55 -3.00
C THR A 62 -6.23 10.03 -3.03
N ALA A 63 -7.27 10.47 -2.31
CA ALA A 63 -7.63 11.89 -2.19
C ALA A 63 -6.50 12.72 -1.58
N LEU A 64 -5.83 12.21 -0.55
CA LEU A 64 -4.66 12.87 0.06
C LEU A 64 -3.47 12.91 -0.92
N CYS A 65 -3.26 11.88 -1.74
CA CYS A 65 -2.24 11.89 -2.79
C CYS A 65 -2.57 12.90 -3.90
N ALA A 66 -3.84 13.03 -4.30
CA ALA A 66 -4.26 14.05 -5.25
C ALA A 66 -4.01 15.46 -4.69
N LEU A 67 -4.29 15.69 -3.41
CA LEU A 67 -3.97 16.94 -2.72
C LEU A 67 -2.45 17.20 -2.65
N LEU A 68 -1.64 16.15 -2.47
CA LEU A 68 -0.18 16.24 -2.46
C LEU A 68 0.39 16.57 -3.85
N ALA A 69 -0.21 16.05 -4.92
CA ALA A 69 0.18 16.34 -6.30
C ALA A 69 -0.23 17.76 -6.76
N ALA A 70 -1.25 18.33 -6.16
CA ALA A 70 -1.83 19.60 -6.61
C ALA A 70 -0.85 20.79 -6.73
N PRO A 71 0.22 20.94 -5.92
CA PRO A 71 1.23 21.99 -6.14
C PRO A 71 2.02 21.85 -7.45
N GLU A 72 2.17 20.61 -7.96
CA GLU A 72 2.95 20.34 -9.17
C GLU A 72 2.11 20.41 -10.43
N VAL A 73 0.82 20.06 -10.34
CA VAL A 73 -0.05 19.92 -11.54
C VAL A 73 -1.18 20.93 -11.61
N GLY A 74 -1.54 21.59 -10.51
CA GLY A 74 -2.69 22.47 -10.42
C GLY A 74 -2.61 23.65 -11.39
N GLY A 75 -3.67 23.85 -12.17
CA GLY A 75 -3.76 24.90 -13.18
C GLY A 75 -2.99 24.62 -14.47
N THR A 76 -2.35 23.46 -14.61
CA THR A 76 -1.71 23.03 -15.87
C THR A 76 -2.71 22.32 -16.78
N ASP A 77 -2.38 22.24 -18.07
CA ASP A 77 -3.14 21.47 -19.07
C ASP A 77 -3.20 19.96 -18.76
N ARG A 78 -2.32 19.47 -17.89
CA ARG A 78 -2.19 18.06 -17.51
C ARG A 78 -2.91 17.69 -16.21
N GLU A 79 -3.45 18.65 -15.50
CA GLU A 79 -4.05 18.46 -14.19
C GLU A 79 -5.14 17.39 -14.20
N GLY A 80 -6.10 17.49 -15.12
CA GLY A 80 -7.18 16.52 -15.27
C GLY A 80 -6.68 15.12 -15.59
N THR A 81 -5.62 15.00 -16.39
CA THR A 81 -5.00 13.71 -16.73
C THR A 81 -4.39 13.02 -15.51
N VAL A 82 -3.65 13.76 -14.67
CA VAL A 82 -3.02 13.19 -13.46
C VAL A 82 -4.07 12.70 -12.47
N TYR A 83 -5.11 13.49 -12.22
CA TYR A 83 -6.17 13.08 -11.30
C TYR A 83 -7.00 11.91 -11.84
N SER A 84 -7.24 11.86 -13.15
CA SER A 84 -7.88 10.71 -13.79
C SER A 84 -7.02 9.45 -13.65
N LEU A 85 -5.72 9.52 -13.91
CA LEU A 85 -4.79 8.39 -13.75
C LEU A 85 -4.71 7.90 -12.30
N LEU A 86 -4.69 8.81 -11.31
CA LEU A 86 -4.75 8.45 -9.89
C LEU A 86 -6.05 7.69 -9.58
N SER A 87 -7.19 8.20 -10.08
CA SER A 87 -8.50 7.59 -9.86
C SER A 87 -8.62 6.22 -10.53
N PHE A 88 -8.16 6.07 -11.78
CA PHE A 88 -8.14 4.78 -12.48
C PHE A 88 -7.24 3.75 -11.82
N THR A 89 -6.07 4.18 -11.36
CA THR A 89 -5.15 3.31 -10.64
C THR A 89 -5.76 2.85 -9.30
N ALA A 90 -6.41 3.76 -8.58
CA ALA A 90 -7.13 3.45 -7.35
C ALA A 90 -8.31 2.51 -7.61
N LEU A 91 -9.10 2.74 -8.67
CA LEU A 91 -10.17 1.84 -9.08
C LEU A 91 -9.63 0.42 -9.33
N GLY A 92 -8.48 0.30 -10.02
CA GLY A 92 -7.81 -1.00 -10.21
C GLY A 92 -7.44 -1.67 -8.88
N ALA A 93 -6.98 -0.91 -7.89
CA ALA A 93 -6.68 -1.43 -6.54
C ALA A 93 -7.95 -1.89 -5.81
N LEU A 94 -9.07 -1.19 -5.98
CA LEU A 94 -10.37 -1.56 -5.40
C LEU A 94 -10.95 -2.81 -6.10
N VAL A 95 -10.83 -2.90 -7.42
CA VAL A 95 -11.20 -4.11 -8.19
C VAL A 95 -10.42 -5.32 -7.69
N LEU A 96 -9.12 -5.17 -7.43
CA LEU A 96 -8.28 -6.22 -6.84
C LEU A 96 -8.79 -6.65 -5.46
N ALA A 97 -9.09 -5.72 -4.58
CA ALA A 97 -9.50 -6.01 -3.21
C ALA A 97 -10.83 -6.76 -3.11
N GLY A 98 -11.72 -6.58 -4.08
CA GLY A 98 -13.01 -7.28 -4.15
C GLY A 98 -13.06 -8.38 -5.21
N ALA A 99 -11.92 -8.79 -5.81
CA ALA A 99 -11.93 -9.78 -6.87
C ALA A 99 -12.49 -11.14 -6.38
N GLY A 100 -13.56 -11.60 -7.00
CA GLY A 100 -14.17 -12.92 -6.84
C GLY A 100 -13.87 -13.87 -8.01
N ASP A 101 -13.10 -13.39 -8.99
CA ASP A 101 -12.85 -14.05 -10.26
C ASP A 101 -11.43 -13.78 -10.74
N THR A 102 -10.84 -14.74 -11.46
CA THR A 102 -9.46 -14.63 -11.99
C THR A 102 -9.34 -13.54 -13.05
N LEU A 103 -10.39 -13.27 -13.84
CA LEU A 103 -10.40 -12.20 -14.84
C LEU A 103 -10.42 -10.83 -14.15
N PHE A 104 -11.13 -10.69 -13.03
CA PHE A 104 -11.11 -9.46 -12.22
C PHE A 104 -9.75 -9.22 -11.53
N LEU A 105 -9.03 -10.27 -11.15
CA LEU A 105 -7.63 -10.14 -10.73
C LEU A 105 -6.76 -9.56 -11.84
N VAL A 106 -6.87 -10.10 -13.07
CA VAL A 106 -6.12 -9.60 -14.24
C VAL A 106 -6.52 -8.16 -14.55
N LEU A 107 -7.82 -7.88 -14.63
CA LEU A 107 -8.33 -6.52 -14.89
C LEU A 107 -7.82 -5.52 -13.87
N GLY A 108 -7.88 -5.86 -12.58
CA GLY A 108 -7.42 -5.00 -11.49
C GLY A 108 -5.91 -4.72 -11.55
N VAL A 109 -5.09 -5.74 -11.85
CA VAL A 109 -3.64 -5.56 -12.05
C VAL A 109 -3.37 -4.66 -13.24
N LEU A 110 -4.02 -4.88 -14.40
CA LEU A 110 -3.81 -4.08 -15.61
C LEU A 110 -4.25 -2.62 -15.40
N LEU A 111 -5.46 -2.40 -14.88
CA LEU A 111 -6.00 -1.06 -14.65
C LEU A 111 -5.12 -0.28 -13.66
N SER A 112 -4.72 -0.91 -12.56
CA SER A 112 -3.84 -0.32 -11.57
C SER A 112 -2.42 -0.08 -12.12
N SER A 113 -1.93 -0.89 -13.06
CA SER A 113 -0.57 -0.79 -13.59
C SER A 113 -0.44 0.27 -14.67
N LEU A 114 -1.35 0.30 -15.64
CA LEU A 114 -1.29 1.26 -16.76
C LEU A 114 -1.30 2.71 -16.26
N GLY A 115 -2.21 3.04 -15.34
CA GLY A 115 -2.22 4.37 -14.73
C GLY A 115 -0.95 4.67 -13.93
N SER A 116 -0.42 3.69 -13.19
CA SER A 116 0.83 3.85 -12.43
C SER A 116 2.04 4.13 -13.31
N PHE A 117 2.17 3.43 -14.45
CA PHE A 117 3.30 3.63 -15.38
C PHE A 117 3.30 5.06 -15.93
N ALA A 118 2.12 5.55 -16.36
CA ALA A 118 1.95 6.91 -16.86
C ALA A 118 2.21 7.97 -15.78
N LEU A 119 1.80 7.71 -14.52
CA LEU A 119 2.05 8.60 -13.40
C LEU A 119 3.54 8.72 -13.07
N VAL A 120 4.30 7.63 -13.12
CA VAL A 120 5.78 7.65 -12.92
C VAL A 120 6.46 8.42 -14.04
N ALA A 121 6.02 8.23 -15.30
CA ALA A 121 6.57 8.92 -16.49
C ALA A 121 6.16 10.39 -16.60
N TYR A 122 5.25 10.88 -15.75
CA TYR A 122 4.63 12.21 -15.87
C TYR A 122 5.62 13.38 -15.99
N PRO A 123 6.76 13.43 -15.26
CA PRO A 123 7.74 14.52 -15.38
C PRO A 123 8.37 14.64 -16.77
N ARG A 124 8.47 13.53 -17.52
CA ARG A 124 9.07 13.46 -18.88
C ARG A 124 10.55 13.81 -18.93
N ASP A 125 11.26 13.70 -17.81
CA ASP A 125 12.71 13.73 -17.77
C ASP A 125 13.30 12.33 -17.92
N ASP A 126 14.61 12.24 -18.13
CA ASP A 126 15.30 10.97 -18.37
C ASP A 126 15.16 10.00 -17.18
N ARG A 127 15.21 10.53 -15.96
CA ARG A 127 15.11 9.74 -14.72
C ARG A 127 13.71 9.14 -14.56
N ALA A 128 12.66 9.93 -14.77
CA ALA A 128 11.27 9.46 -14.70
C ALA A 128 10.96 8.48 -15.83
N THR A 129 11.50 8.73 -17.04
CA THR A 129 11.33 7.85 -18.19
C THR A 129 12.00 6.51 -17.96
N GLU A 130 13.24 6.47 -17.49
CA GLU A 130 13.96 5.23 -17.14
C GLU A 130 13.19 4.43 -16.08
N ALA A 131 12.75 5.09 -15.00
CA ALA A 131 11.98 4.48 -13.93
C ALA A 131 10.66 3.90 -14.43
N ALA A 132 9.94 4.63 -15.29
CA ALA A 132 8.69 4.18 -15.87
C ALA A 132 8.87 2.98 -16.81
N VAL A 133 9.92 2.97 -17.63
CA VAL A 133 10.24 1.84 -18.53
C VAL A 133 10.60 0.60 -17.71
N LYS A 134 11.42 0.71 -16.69
CA LYS A 134 11.72 -0.41 -15.77
C LYS A 134 10.43 -0.94 -15.13
N TYR A 135 9.58 -0.03 -14.63
CA TYR A 135 8.30 -0.40 -14.01
C TYR A 135 7.37 -1.11 -14.99
N LEU A 136 7.27 -0.61 -16.23
CA LEU A 136 6.48 -1.21 -17.31
C LEU A 136 6.98 -2.63 -17.66
N VAL A 137 8.29 -2.79 -17.88
CA VAL A 137 8.88 -4.08 -18.28
C VAL A 137 8.67 -5.14 -17.20
N PHE A 138 9.03 -4.83 -15.94
CA PHE A 138 8.78 -5.75 -14.83
C PHE A 138 7.29 -6.06 -14.65
N GLY A 139 6.42 -5.06 -14.80
CA GLY A 139 4.98 -5.22 -14.70
C GLY A 139 4.38 -6.09 -15.79
N SER A 140 4.84 -5.93 -17.01
CA SER A 140 4.37 -6.73 -18.15
C SER A 140 4.76 -8.20 -18.00
N VAL A 141 6.01 -8.47 -17.61
CA VAL A 141 6.50 -9.83 -17.36
C VAL A 141 5.74 -10.49 -16.20
N ALA A 142 5.57 -9.76 -15.09
CA ALA A 142 4.84 -10.29 -13.92
C ALA A 142 3.36 -10.54 -14.23
N SER A 143 2.71 -9.66 -14.98
CA SER A 143 1.32 -9.84 -15.43
C SER A 143 1.18 -11.02 -16.38
N ALA A 144 2.10 -11.20 -17.32
CA ALA A 144 2.11 -12.34 -18.24
C ALA A 144 2.28 -13.66 -17.47
N ALA A 145 3.21 -13.71 -16.49
CA ALA A 145 3.39 -14.88 -15.62
C ALA A 145 2.11 -15.19 -14.81
N MET A 146 1.42 -14.15 -14.29
CA MET A 146 0.16 -14.34 -13.57
C MET A 146 -0.92 -14.91 -14.49
N ILE A 147 -1.11 -14.32 -15.66
CA ILE A 147 -2.11 -14.80 -16.63
C ILE A 147 -1.81 -16.25 -17.01
N TYR A 148 -0.55 -16.56 -17.31
CA TYR A 148 -0.13 -17.93 -17.62
C TYR A 148 -0.43 -18.90 -16.45
N GLY A 149 -0.12 -18.54 -15.22
CA GLY A 149 -0.47 -19.34 -14.04
C GLY A 149 -1.98 -19.56 -13.90
N LEU A 150 -2.79 -18.52 -14.11
CA LEU A 150 -4.25 -18.60 -14.00
C LEU A 150 -4.87 -19.51 -15.07
N THR A 151 -4.23 -19.70 -16.24
CA THR A 151 -4.72 -20.66 -17.26
C THR A 151 -4.68 -22.11 -16.76
N PHE A 152 -3.73 -22.47 -15.87
CA PHE A 152 -3.70 -23.80 -15.26
C PHE A 152 -4.83 -23.99 -14.25
N TRP A 153 -5.20 -22.95 -13.49
CA TRP A 153 -6.37 -23.04 -12.62
C TRP A 153 -7.66 -23.18 -13.42
N TYR A 154 -7.81 -22.37 -14.49
CA TYR A 154 -8.94 -22.50 -15.38
C TYR A 154 -9.02 -23.89 -16.04
N GLY A 155 -7.91 -24.41 -16.55
CA GLY A 155 -7.84 -25.75 -17.14
C GLY A 155 -8.17 -26.88 -16.15
N ALA A 156 -7.86 -26.69 -14.87
CA ALA A 156 -8.13 -27.69 -13.83
C ALA A 156 -9.58 -27.63 -13.28
N THR A 157 -10.19 -26.43 -13.25
CA THR A 157 -11.50 -26.22 -12.62
C THR A 157 -12.63 -26.03 -13.60
N GLY A 158 -12.33 -25.64 -14.86
CA GLY A 158 -13.30 -25.29 -15.89
C GLY A 158 -14.04 -23.96 -15.63
N ALA A 159 -13.59 -23.16 -14.65
CA ALA A 159 -14.24 -21.91 -14.25
C ALA A 159 -13.23 -20.84 -13.88
N THR A 160 -13.63 -19.57 -14.00
CA THR A 160 -12.81 -18.40 -13.67
C THR A 160 -13.04 -17.91 -12.24
N THR A 161 -14.14 -18.27 -11.60
CA THR A 161 -14.48 -17.84 -10.24
C THR A 161 -13.52 -18.39 -9.22
N LEU A 162 -13.13 -17.60 -8.21
CA LEU A 162 -12.24 -18.04 -7.13
C LEU A 162 -12.88 -19.15 -6.29
N ASP A 163 -14.20 -19.21 -6.20
CA ASP A 163 -14.88 -20.29 -5.47
C ASP A 163 -14.70 -21.66 -6.13
N ALA A 164 -14.42 -21.72 -7.44
CA ALA A 164 -14.13 -22.98 -8.12
C ALA A 164 -12.76 -23.56 -7.79
N LEU A 165 -11.90 -22.81 -7.07
CA LEU A 165 -10.59 -23.31 -6.64
C LEU A 165 -10.70 -24.47 -5.63
N ASP A 166 -11.85 -24.66 -4.99
CA ASP A 166 -12.14 -25.83 -4.14
C ASP A 166 -12.07 -27.17 -4.92
N ARG A 167 -12.23 -27.12 -6.25
CA ARG A 167 -12.14 -28.27 -7.16
C ARG A 167 -10.72 -28.62 -7.59
N LEU A 168 -9.72 -27.84 -7.18
CA LEU A 168 -8.32 -28.12 -7.49
C LEU A 168 -7.87 -29.44 -6.84
N ALA A 169 -7.83 -30.52 -7.60
CA ALA A 169 -7.40 -31.83 -7.14
C ALA A 169 -5.91 -32.11 -7.43
N SER A 170 -5.32 -31.40 -8.40
CA SER A 170 -3.95 -31.61 -8.86
C SER A 170 -2.98 -30.63 -8.14
N ALA A 171 -2.08 -31.15 -7.30
CA ALA A 171 -1.07 -30.34 -6.63
C ALA A 171 -0.13 -29.58 -7.60
N PRO A 172 0.37 -30.17 -8.71
CA PRO A 172 1.17 -29.42 -9.68
C PRO A 172 0.42 -28.25 -10.31
N LEU A 173 -0.84 -28.42 -10.73
CA LEU A 173 -1.64 -27.36 -11.35
C LEU A 173 -2.00 -26.28 -10.34
N ALA A 174 -2.33 -26.65 -9.10
CA ALA A 174 -2.54 -25.72 -8.00
C ALA A 174 -1.27 -24.88 -7.74
N GLY A 175 -0.10 -25.53 -7.72
CA GLY A 175 1.19 -24.88 -7.49
C GLY A 175 1.60 -23.92 -8.59
N VAL A 176 1.43 -24.28 -9.87
CA VAL A 176 1.76 -23.39 -11.00
C VAL A 176 0.86 -22.15 -11.00
N GLY A 177 -0.44 -22.34 -10.76
CA GLY A 177 -1.37 -21.22 -10.67
C GLY A 177 -1.04 -20.29 -9.50
N LEU A 178 -0.75 -20.86 -8.32
CA LEU A 178 -0.33 -20.09 -7.15
C LEU A 178 0.97 -19.31 -7.42
N LEU A 179 1.97 -19.93 -8.05
CA LEU A 179 3.22 -19.26 -8.40
C LEU A 179 2.95 -18.04 -9.31
N GLY A 180 2.11 -18.20 -10.34
CA GLY A 180 1.72 -17.09 -11.22
C GLY A 180 1.07 -15.95 -10.44
N VAL A 181 0.11 -16.25 -9.56
CA VAL A 181 -0.55 -15.26 -8.71
C VAL A 181 0.44 -14.57 -7.77
N LEU A 182 1.34 -15.32 -7.15
CA LEU A 182 2.37 -14.74 -6.27
C LEU A 182 3.35 -13.85 -7.03
N ILE A 183 3.69 -14.17 -8.29
CA ILE A 183 4.50 -13.29 -9.14
C ILE A 183 3.74 -12.00 -9.44
N GLY A 184 2.49 -12.08 -9.94
CA GLY A 184 1.73 -10.90 -10.36
C GLY A 184 1.29 -10.01 -9.20
N LEU A 185 0.66 -10.56 -8.18
CA LEU A 185 0.24 -9.79 -7.00
C LEU A 185 1.43 -9.41 -6.13
N GLY A 186 2.46 -10.28 -6.03
CA GLY A 186 3.71 -9.99 -5.33
C GLY A 186 4.48 -8.84 -5.97
N TYR A 187 4.55 -8.79 -7.31
CA TYR A 187 5.05 -7.64 -8.04
C TYR A 187 4.28 -6.37 -7.64
N LYS A 188 2.95 -6.39 -7.72
CA LYS A 188 2.13 -5.21 -7.42
C LYS A 188 2.24 -4.76 -5.96
N ALA A 189 2.36 -5.71 -5.04
CA ALA A 189 2.59 -5.48 -3.62
C ALA A 189 4.05 -5.13 -3.28
N ALA A 190 4.96 -5.13 -4.27
CA ALA A 190 6.41 -4.98 -4.09
C ALA A 190 6.98 -5.98 -3.07
N LEU A 191 6.54 -7.25 -3.09
CA LEU A 191 7.12 -8.32 -2.29
C LEU A 191 8.48 -8.76 -2.87
N ALA A 192 9.47 -8.97 -2.03
CA ALA A 192 10.69 -9.62 -2.49
C ALA A 192 10.42 -11.12 -2.78
N PRO A 193 10.89 -11.66 -3.94
CA PRO A 193 11.86 -11.07 -4.87
C PRO A 193 11.28 -10.18 -5.99
N PHE A 194 10.00 -9.92 -6.07
CA PHE A 194 9.34 -9.22 -7.18
C PHE A 194 9.34 -7.68 -7.05
N HIS A 195 10.12 -7.11 -6.16
CA HIS A 195 10.11 -5.70 -5.72
C HIS A 195 10.99 -4.74 -6.52
N PHE A 196 11.81 -5.23 -7.47
CA PHE A 196 12.91 -4.46 -8.12
C PHE A 196 12.48 -3.13 -8.73
N TRP A 197 11.22 -3.01 -9.14
CA TRP A 197 10.66 -1.79 -9.70
C TRP A 197 10.45 -0.67 -8.67
N ALA A 198 10.17 -1.03 -7.40
CA ALA A 198 9.66 -0.06 -6.42
C ALA A 198 10.67 1.03 -6.03
N PRO A 199 11.95 0.73 -5.73
CA PRO A 199 12.93 1.77 -5.42
C PRO A 199 13.14 2.75 -6.58
N ASP A 200 13.16 2.26 -7.81
CA ASP A 200 13.40 3.08 -9.00
C ASP A 200 12.14 3.91 -9.36
N ALA A 201 10.95 3.31 -9.31
CA ALA A 201 9.70 4.02 -9.59
C ALA A 201 9.39 5.12 -8.56
N TYR A 202 9.67 4.87 -7.26
CA TYR A 202 9.46 5.89 -6.23
C TYR A 202 10.44 7.03 -6.34
N ASP A 203 11.70 6.72 -6.64
CA ASP A 203 12.75 7.72 -6.74
C ASP A 203 12.68 8.49 -8.07
N GLY A 204 12.34 7.84 -9.18
CA GLY A 204 12.24 8.48 -10.49
C GLY A 204 10.95 9.30 -10.68
N GLY A 205 9.84 8.88 -10.09
CA GLY A 205 8.55 9.56 -10.22
C GLY A 205 8.38 10.78 -9.29
N PRO A 206 7.27 11.53 -9.43
CA PRO A 206 6.88 12.57 -8.48
C PRO A 206 6.67 12.00 -7.07
N LEU A 207 6.98 12.79 -6.03
CA LEU A 207 6.84 12.32 -4.65
C LEU A 207 5.39 12.02 -4.26
N ALA A 208 4.42 12.73 -4.81
CA ALA A 208 3.00 12.42 -4.63
C ALA A 208 2.64 11.05 -5.25
N VAL A 209 3.26 10.70 -6.37
CA VAL A 209 3.10 9.38 -7.01
C VAL A 209 3.80 8.30 -6.20
N ALA A 210 4.99 8.56 -5.67
CA ALA A 210 5.68 7.63 -4.76
C ALA A 210 4.85 7.32 -3.50
N ALA A 211 4.27 8.36 -2.87
CA ALA A 211 3.34 8.21 -1.76
C ALA A 211 2.13 7.33 -2.14
N PHE A 212 1.53 7.60 -3.29
CA PHE A 212 0.40 6.85 -3.82
C PHE A 212 0.74 5.37 -4.08
N LEU A 213 1.85 5.12 -4.80
CA LEU A 213 2.29 3.76 -5.12
C LEU A 213 2.67 2.96 -3.86
N SER A 214 3.15 3.64 -2.82
CA SER A 214 3.54 2.99 -1.57
C SER A 214 2.34 2.41 -0.80
N ALA A 215 1.15 3.00 -0.94
CA ALA A 215 -0.03 2.64 -0.17
C ALA A 215 -1.14 2.00 -1.04
N VAL A 216 -1.66 2.72 -2.03
CA VAL A 216 -2.94 2.37 -2.67
C VAL A 216 -2.88 1.10 -3.50
N PRO A 217 -2.08 1.00 -4.59
CA PRO A 217 -2.06 -0.22 -5.39
C PRO A 217 -1.47 -1.42 -4.64
N LYS A 218 -0.58 -1.16 -3.69
CA LYS A 218 0.06 -2.19 -2.86
C LYS A 218 -0.94 -2.88 -1.93
N VAL A 219 -1.70 -2.11 -1.15
CA VAL A 219 -2.72 -2.66 -0.24
C VAL A 219 -3.82 -3.36 -1.04
N GLY A 220 -4.24 -2.82 -2.18
CA GLY A 220 -5.18 -3.49 -3.08
C GLY A 220 -4.70 -4.87 -3.52
N ALA A 221 -3.43 -5.01 -3.91
CA ALA A 221 -2.84 -6.29 -4.29
C ALA A 221 -2.71 -7.27 -3.11
N LEU A 222 -2.38 -6.78 -1.91
CA LEU A 222 -2.33 -7.62 -0.71
C LEU A 222 -3.72 -8.11 -0.30
N PHE A 223 -4.76 -7.30 -0.46
CA PHE A 223 -6.13 -7.72 -0.22
C PHE A 223 -6.62 -8.70 -1.31
N ALA A 224 -6.21 -8.52 -2.56
CA ALA A 224 -6.44 -9.51 -3.62
C ALA A 224 -5.80 -10.86 -3.27
N LEU A 225 -4.56 -10.84 -2.77
CA LEU A 225 -3.89 -12.06 -2.31
C LEU A 225 -4.64 -12.70 -1.13
N ALA A 226 -5.24 -11.90 -0.24
CA ALA A 226 -6.09 -12.39 0.82
C ALA A 226 -7.39 -13.02 0.26
N GLN A 227 -8.03 -12.42 -0.77
CA GLN A 227 -9.20 -13.02 -1.43
C GLN A 227 -8.87 -14.38 -2.07
N VAL A 228 -7.72 -14.46 -2.75
CA VAL A 228 -7.25 -15.74 -3.31
C VAL A 228 -6.96 -16.75 -2.21
N ALA A 229 -6.24 -16.36 -1.16
CA ALA A 229 -5.88 -17.26 -0.06
C ALA A 229 -7.10 -17.85 0.68
N ARG A 230 -8.19 -17.07 0.80
CA ARG A 230 -9.47 -17.53 1.38
C ARG A 230 -10.18 -18.57 0.52
N SER A 231 -9.94 -18.55 -0.79
CA SER A 231 -10.57 -19.44 -1.77
C SER A 231 -9.72 -20.67 -2.09
N LEU A 232 -8.44 -20.67 -1.70
CA LEU A 232 -7.56 -21.83 -1.93
C LEU A 232 -7.85 -22.95 -0.93
N PRO A 233 -8.04 -24.19 -1.41
CA PRO A 233 -8.19 -25.34 -0.52
C PRO A 233 -6.89 -25.61 0.25
N ALA A 234 -7.03 -26.26 1.41
CA ALA A 234 -5.88 -26.71 2.19
C ALA A 234 -5.16 -27.91 1.53
N THR A 235 -5.85 -28.61 0.65
CA THR A 235 -5.38 -29.75 -0.15
C THR A 235 -5.66 -29.47 -1.62
N PRO A 236 -4.87 -29.94 -2.56
CA PRO A 236 -3.71 -30.81 -2.40
C PRO A 236 -2.38 -30.12 -2.10
N LEU A 237 -2.34 -28.80 -2.03
CA LEU A 237 -1.13 -28.00 -1.80
C LEU A 237 -1.31 -27.14 -0.54
N ASP A 238 -0.47 -27.34 0.48
CA ASP A 238 -0.38 -26.36 1.57
C ASP A 238 0.39 -25.12 1.08
N TRP A 239 -0.34 -24.07 0.75
CA TRP A 239 0.21 -22.83 0.22
C TRP A 239 0.83 -21.92 1.30
N ARG A 240 0.49 -22.15 2.58
CA ARG A 240 0.89 -21.27 3.70
C ARG A 240 2.39 -21.22 3.92
N PRO A 241 3.15 -22.33 3.88
CA PRO A 241 4.62 -22.29 4.02
C PRO A 241 5.29 -21.43 2.94
N VAL A 242 4.77 -21.43 1.70
CA VAL A 242 5.31 -20.63 0.61
C VAL A 242 5.10 -19.13 0.90
N VAL A 243 3.90 -18.75 1.34
CA VAL A 243 3.58 -17.37 1.72
C VAL A 243 4.38 -16.94 2.96
N ALA A 244 4.56 -17.83 3.94
CA ALA A 244 5.39 -17.55 5.12
C ALA A 244 6.88 -17.35 4.74
N ALA A 245 7.41 -18.13 3.82
CA ALA A 245 8.77 -17.95 3.31
C ALA A 245 8.93 -16.59 2.59
N LEU A 246 7.96 -16.22 1.75
CA LEU A 246 7.94 -14.90 1.10
C LEU A 246 7.86 -13.76 2.13
N ALA A 247 7.10 -13.94 3.22
CA ALA A 247 7.03 -12.97 4.30
C ALA A 247 8.42 -12.71 4.91
N VAL A 248 9.15 -13.78 5.24
CA VAL A 248 10.53 -13.68 5.78
C VAL A 248 11.45 -13.00 4.79
N ILE A 249 11.45 -13.46 3.52
CA ILE A 249 12.31 -12.88 2.47
C ILE A 249 12.02 -11.38 2.31
N ALA A 250 10.74 -10.99 2.25
CA ALA A 250 10.37 -9.59 2.08
C ALA A 250 10.76 -8.72 3.29
N MET A 251 10.53 -9.19 4.52
CA MET A 251 10.90 -8.47 5.74
C MET A 251 12.41 -8.29 5.86
N VAL A 252 13.17 -9.38 5.69
CA VAL A 252 14.63 -9.36 5.86
C VAL A 252 15.29 -8.56 4.75
N TRP A 253 14.96 -8.86 3.50
CA TRP A 253 15.55 -8.15 2.35
C TRP A 253 15.21 -6.67 2.37
N GLY A 254 13.93 -6.31 2.61
CA GLY A 254 13.50 -4.93 2.66
C GLY A 254 14.26 -4.11 3.71
N ASN A 255 14.42 -4.63 4.92
CA ASN A 255 15.17 -3.95 5.98
C ASN A 255 16.67 -3.86 5.68
N LEU A 256 17.31 -4.95 5.22
CA LEU A 256 18.73 -4.96 4.91
C LEU A 256 19.07 -4.04 3.74
N ALA A 257 18.26 -4.05 2.68
CA ALA A 257 18.46 -3.20 1.51
C ALA A 257 18.16 -1.72 1.77
N ALA A 258 17.37 -1.40 2.79
CA ALA A 258 17.13 -0.03 3.24
C ALA A 258 18.34 0.58 3.96
N LEU A 259 19.14 -0.22 4.66
CA LEU A 259 20.27 0.27 5.46
C LEU A 259 21.35 1.04 4.67
N PRO A 260 21.79 0.63 3.47
CA PRO A 260 22.82 1.36 2.73
C PRO A 260 22.28 2.58 1.97
N GLN A 261 20.98 2.87 1.97
CA GLN A 261 20.40 3.93 1.15
C GLN A 261 20.65 5.32 1.73
N ASP A 262 21.20 6.23 0.95
CA ASP A 262 21.35 7.65 1.32
C ASP A 262 20.19 8.51 0.77
N ASN A 263 19.42 7.97 -0.15
CA ASN A 263 18.18 8.56 -0.64
C ASN A 263 17.00 8.08 0.21
N VAL A 264 16.29 9.03 0.84
CA VAL A 264 15.16 8.75 1.75
C VAL A 264 13.99 8.08 1.01
N VAL A 265 13.75 8.45 -0.24
CA VAL A 265 12.65 7.88 -1.03
C VAL A 265 12.93 6.41 -1.34
N ARG A 266 14.18 6.06 -1.70
CA ARG A 266 14.61 4.67 -1.88
C ARG A 266 14.59 3.89 -0.56
N LEU A 267 15.00 4.53 0.54
CA LEU A 267 14.93 3.94 1.88
C LEU A 267 13.48 3.59 2.25
N LEU A 268 12.54 4.53 2.03
CA LEU A 268 11.11 4.29 2.26
C LEU A 268 10.53 3.25 1.29
N ALA A 269 11.04 3.15 0.07
CA ALA A 269 10.65 2.10 -0.88
C ALA A 269 11.04 0.71 -0.36
N TYR A 270 12.27 0.51 0.10
CA TYR A 270 12.68 -0.76 0.72
C TYR A 270 11.97 -1.03 2.05
N SER A 271 11.74 0.01 2.85
CA SER A 271 10.86 -0.09 4.02
C SER A 271 9.49 -0.64 3.61
N SER A 272 8.92 -0.14 2.53
CA SER A 272 7.60 -0.60 2.05
C SER A 272 7.63 -2.05 1.56
N VAL A 273 8.77 -2.57 1.08
CA VAL A 273 8.98 -3.99 0.79
C VAL A 273 8.89 -4.81 2.09
N ALA A 274 9.60 -4.37 3.14
CA ALA A 274 9.54 -5.04 4.44
C ALA A 274 8.12 -5.03 5.02
N GLN A 275 7.40 -3.90 4.95
CA GLN A 275 6.03 -3.80 5.46
C GLN A 275 5.07 -4.72 4.69
N SER A 276 5.27 -4.95 3.38
CA SER A 276 4.49 -5.95 2.63
C SER A 276 4.68 -7.37 3.18
N GLY A 277 5.89 -7.70 3.66
CA GLY A 277 6.15 -8.97 4.36
C GLY A 277 5.33 -9.14 5.63
N TYR A 278 5.10 -8.08 6.41
CA TYR A 278 4.24 -8.14 7.61
C TYR A 278 2.78 -8.46 7.25
N PHE A 279 2.24 -7.90 6.17
CA PHE A 279 0.89 -8.25 5.72
C PHE A 279 0.72 -9.75 5.47
N LEU A 280 1.75 -10.43 4.99
CA LEU A 280 1.68 -11.87 4.72
C LEU A 280 1.46 -12.71 5.98
N LEU A 281 1.79 -12.21 7.18
CA LEU A 281 1.47 -12.90 8.43
C LEU A 281 -0.04 -13.05 8.60
N GLY A 282 -0.80 -11.97 8.36
CA GLY A 282 -2.26 -12.02 8.39
C GLY A 282 -2.84 -12.93 7.31
N ILE A 283 -2.22 -12.94 6.10
CA ILE A 283 -2.67 -13.80 5.00
C ILE A 283 -2.44 -15.28 5.34
N VAL A 284 -1.27 -15.65 5.89
CA VAL A 284 -0.98 -17.03 6.34
C VAL A 284 -1.99 -17.52 7.38
N ALA A 285 -2.49 -16.60 8.22
CA ALA A 285 -3.44 -16.91 9.29
C ALA A 285 -4.90 -17.03 8.84
N LEU A 286 -5.23 -16.67 7.58
CA LEU A 286 -6.60 -16.74 7.06
C LEU A 286 -7.17 -18.16 7.18
N GLY A 287 -8.39 -18.24 7.72
CA GLY A 287 -9.08 -19.49 7.99
C GLY A 287 -8.56 -20.28 9.20
N ARG A 288 -7.53 -19.77 9.93
CA ARG A 288 -6.98 -20.41 11.15
C ARG A 288 -7.05 -19.49 12.38
N SER A 289 -7.20 -18.19 12.22
CA SER A 289 -7.30 -17.23 13.31
C SER A 289 -8.42 -16.24 13.05
N PRO A 290 -9.25 -15.92 14.04
CA PRO A 290 -10.25 -14.85 13.94
C PRO A 290 -9.60 -13.47 13.77
N LEU A 291 -8.37 -13.30 14.24
CA LEU A 291 -7.62 -12.04 14.12
C LEU A 291 -7.10 -11.78 12.71
N ALA A 292 -7.10 -12.78 11.81
CA ALA A 292 -6.45 -12.69 10.50
C ALA A 292 -6.99 -11.51 9.66
N LEU A 293 -8.30 -11.41 9.47
CA LEU A 293 -8.93 -10.36 8.70
C LEU A 293 -8.79 -8.99 9.40
N GLN A 294 -9.03 -8.96 10.71
CA GLN A 294 -8.91 -7.77 11.53
C GLN A 294 -7.49 -7.18 11.47
N SER A 295 -6.47 -8.04 11.54
CA SER A 295 -5.07 -7.64 11.47
C SER A 295 -4.71 -7.00 10.12
N LEU A 296 -5.23 -7.55 9.00
CA LEU A 296 -5.02 -7.02 7.67
C LEU A 296 -5.63 -5.63 7.53
N VAL A 297 -6.87 -5.43 7.98
CA VAL A 297 -7.59 -4.15 7.89
C VAL A 297 -6.92 -3.08 8.76
N VAL A 298 -6.67 -3.38 10.04
CA VAL A 298 -6.04 -2.43 10.97
C VAL A 298 -4.64 -2.04 10.49
N PHE A 299 -3.85 -3.03 10.06
CA PHE A 299 -2.50 -2.75 9.59
C PHE A 299 -2.50 -1.99 8.26
N ALA A 300 -3.46 -2.23 7.36
CA ALA A 300 -3.61 -1.47 6.11
C ALA A 300 -3.92 0.01 6.38
N ALA A 301 -4.86 0.29 7.28
CA ALA A 301 -5.21 1.65 7.66
C ALA A 301 -4.04 2.39 8.34
N ALA A 302 -3.37 1.72 9.28
CA ALA A 302 -2.18 2.23 9.94
C ALA A 302 -1.06 2.52 8.94
N TYR A 303 -0.76 1.54 8.07
CA TYR A 303 0.30 1.63 7.07
C TYR A 303 0.06 2.77 6.06
N ALA A 304 -1.16 2.89 5.54
CA ALA A 304 -1.51 3.97 4.63
C ALA A 304 -1.31 5.35 5.29
N ALA A 305 -1.79 5.55 6.52
CA ALA A 305 -1.64 6.81 7.24
C ALA A 305 -0.17 7.15 7.49
N MET A 306 0.61 6.22 8.06
CA MET A 306 2.02 6.43 8.39
C MET A 306 2.86 6.78 7.15
N ASN A 307 2.65 6.02 6.06
CA ASN A 307 3.41 6.24 4.82
C ASN A 307 3.06 7.57 4.15
N LEU A 308 1.77 7.86 3.99
CA LEU A 308 1.34 9.12 3.39
C LEU A 308 1.81 10.32 4.20
N GLY A 309 1.75 10.25 5.53
CA GLY A 309 2.28 11.30 6.41
C GLY A 309 3.78 11.50 6.24
N ALA A 310 4.55 10.42 6.21
CA ALA A 310 5.99 10.48 5.99
C ALA A 310 6.35 11.07 4.62
N PHE A 311 5.71 10.60 3.54
CA PHE A 311 5.95 11.13 2.19
C PHE A 311 5.52 12.59 2.05
N ALA A 312 4.43 13.03 2.70
CA ALA A 312 3.99 14.42 2.67
C ALA A 312 5.04 15.37 3.29
N ILE A 313 5.79 14.90 4.30
CA ILE A 313 6.88 15.67 4.91
C ILE A 313 8.14 15.59 4.04
N VAL A 314 8.52 14.39 3.57
CA VAL A 314 9.68 14.18 2.68
C VAL A 314 9.55 15.00 1.40
N ALA A 315 8.34 15.16 0.86
CA ALA A 315 8.08 16.01 -0.31
C ALA A 315 8.50 17.48 -0.11
N ARG A 316 8.68 17.93 1.13
CA ARG A 316 9.12 19.29 1.49
C ARG A 316 10.57 19.35 1.96
N ALA A 317 11.02 18.30 2.63
CA ALA A 317 12.37 18.25 3.17
C ALA A 317 13.43 17.91 2.12
N GLY A 318 13.05 17.16 1.07
CA GLY A 318 13.95 16.70 0.01
C GLY A 318 14.14 15.18 -0.02
N ARG A 319 14.80 14.68 -1.05
CA ARG A 319 14.94 13.23 -1.33
C ARG A 319 16.11 12.56 -0.61
N ASP A 320 17.14 13.32 -0.22
CA ASP A 320 18.37 12.78 0.36
C ASP A 320 18.42 12.96 1.87
N LEU A 321 19.09 12.04 2.58
CA LEU A 321 19.31 12.15 4.03
C LEU A 321 20.01 13.46 4.41
N ALA A 322 20.90 13.96 3.55
CA ALA A 322 21.57 15.24 3.74
C ALA A 322 20.59 16.43 3.73
N ALA A 323 19.56 16.38 2.89
CA ALA A 323 18.51 17.41 2.81
C ALA A 323 17.63 17.46 4.07
N LEU A 324 17.45 16.31 4.73
CA LEU A 324 16.72 16.21 5.99
C LEU A 324 17.49 16.75 7.19
N SER A 325 18.81 17.00 7.05
CA SER A 325 19.65 17.44 8.16
C SER A 325 19.20 18.81 8.67
N GLY A 326 18.81 18.88 9.95
CA GLY A 326 18.32 20.08 10.61
C GLY A 326 16.86 20.44 10.33
N PHE A 327 16.16 19.68 9.49
CA PHE A 327 14.74 19.94 9.15
C PHE A 327 13.84 19.97 10.39
N GLY A 328 14.04 19.04 11.35
CA GLY A 328 13.27 19.00 12.60
C GLY A 328 13.48 20.19 13.50
N ARG A 329 14.58 20.95 13.34
CA ARG A 329 14.78 22.23 14.04
C ARG A 329 14.12 23.39 13.33
N SER A 330 14.10 23.38 11.99
CA SER A 330 13.50 24.44 11.17
C SER A 330 11.98 24.33 11.12
N ALA A 331 11.44 23.10 11.15
CA ALA A 331 10.03 22.78 11.14
C ALA A 331 9.70 21.75 12.25
N PRO A 332 9.66 22.17 13.53
CA PRO A 332 9.66 21.25 14.68
C PRO A 332 8.43 20.34 14.72
N TRP A 333 7.26 20.83 14.35
CA TRP A 333 6.04 20.04 14.32
C TRP A 333 6.04 18.98 13.23
N ALA A 334 6.49 19.31 12.03
CA ALA A 334 6.62 18.38 10.93
C ALA A 334 7.73 17.35 11.20
N GLY A 335 8.85 17.78 11.79
CA GLY A 335 9.92 16.89 12.23
C GLY A 335 9.44 15.90 13.29
N ALA A 336 8.70 16.36 14.30
CA ALA A 336 8.11 15.51 15.32
C ALA A 336 7.08 14.53 14.72
N ALA A 337 6.22 14.98 13.80
CA ALA A 337 5.27 14.12 13.11
C ALA A 337 5.98 13.03 12.29
N LEU A 338 7.06 13.38 11.58
CA LEU A 338 7.86 12.39 10.85
C LEU A 338 8.45 11.33 11.78
N VAL A 339 8.98 11.74 12.94
CA VAL A 339 9.47 10.79 13.96
C VAL A 339 8.34 9.86 14.42
N VAL A 340 7.14 10.39 14.69
CA VAL A 340 5.99 9.58 15.09
C VAL A 340 5.62 8.57 13.99
N PHE A 341 5.59 8.96 12.71
CA PHE A 341 5.30 8.03 11.62
C PHE A 341 6.35 6.93 11.52
N LEU A 342 7.63 7.27 11.59
CA LEU A 342 8.72 6.31 11.51
C LEU A 342 8.73 5.35 12.72
N LEU A 343 8.53 5.84 13.94
CA LEU A 343 8.40 5.00 15.13
C LEU A 343 7.14 4.13 15.08
N SER A 344 6.05 4.63 14.49
CA SER A 344 4.86 3.84 14.25
C SER A 344 5.12 2.72 13.23
N LEU A 345 5.90 2.96 12.17
CA LEU A 345 6.33 1.91 11.22
C LEU A 345 7.22 0.84 11.89
N VAL A 346 8.04 1.21 12.89
CA VAL A 346 8.72 0.23 13.76
C VAL A 346 7.71 -0.63 14.52
N GLY A 347 6.65 -0.02 15.01
CA GLY A 347 5.67 -0.64 15.90
C GLY A 347 5.91 -0.27 17.37
N VAL A 348 6.18 1.01 17.65
CA VAL A 348 6.34 1.52 19.02
C VAL A 348 4.97 1.85 19.63
N PRO A 349 4.63 1.35 20.84
CA PRO A 349 3.41 1.76 21.54
C PRO A 349 3.43 3.27 21.88
N PRO A 350 2.30 3.97 21.93
CA PRO A 350 0.90 3.55 21.67
C PRO A 350 0.44 3.84 20.23
N LEU A 351 1.30 3.73 19.23
CA LEU A 351 1.02 4.14 17.85
C LEU A 351 0.32 3.04 17.03
N ALA A 352 -0.35 3.42 15.94
CA ALA A 352 -1.14 2.51 15.09
C ALA A 352 -0.36 1.30 14.56
N GLY A 353 0.91 1.49 14.18
CA GLY A 353 1.76 0.41 13.70
C GLY A 353 1.99 -0.69 14.74
N PHE A 354 2.07 -0.34 16.04
CA PHE A 354 2.12 -1.33 17.11
C PHE A 354 0.84 -2.15 17.17
N GLY A 355 -0.33 -1.50 17.20
CA GLY A 355 -1.61 -2.19 17.25
C GLY A 355 -1.81 -3.15 16.08
N GLY A 356 -1.52 -2.68 14.84
CA GLY A 356 -1.62 -3.51 13.66
C GLY A 356 -0.65 -4.69 13.67
N LYS A 357 0.63 -4.48 14.03
CA LYS A 357 1.62 -5.56 14.13
C LYS A 357 1.29 -6.57 15.23
N LEU A 358 0.81 -6.08 16.38
CA LEU A 358 0.40 -6.96 17.48
C LEU A 358 -0.71 -7.92 17.04
N LEU A 359 -1.69 -7.44 16.29
CA LEU A 359 -2.74 -8.28 15.72
C LEU A 359 -2.19 -9.27 14.69
N LEU A 360 -1.26 -8.85 13.82
CA LEU A 360 -0.60 -9.75 12.85
C LEU A 360 0.21 -10.85 13.55
N PHE A 361 0.91 -10.51 14.63
CA PHE A 361 1.67 -11.50 15.41
C PHE A 361 0.73 -12.46 16.13
N GLY A 362 -0.36 -11.96 16.74
CA GLY A 362 -1.39 -12.78 17.35
C GLY A 362 -2.02 -13.75 16.34
N ALA A 363 -2.40 -13.25 15.18
CA ALA A 363 -2.95 -14.08 14.10
C ALA A 363 -1.98 -15.19 13.65
N ALA A 364 -0.68 -14.87 13.52
CA ALA A 364 0.33 -15.86 13.17
C ALA A 364 0.54 -16.91 14.26
N LEU A 365 0.50 -16.51 15.55
CA LEU A 365 0.55 -17.42 16.70
C LEU A 365 -0.63 -18.37 16.70
N ASP A 366 -1.85 -17.88 16.59
CA ASP A 366 -3.08 -18.68 16.53
C ASP A 366 -3.06 -19.68 15.37
N ALA A 367 -2.48 -19.29 14.23
CA ALA A 367 -2.38 -20.14 13.06
C ALA A 367 -1.31 -21.22 13.15
N GLY A 368 -0.52 -21.28 14.25
CA GLY A 368 0.58 -22.22 14.43
C GLY A 368 1.91 -21.78 13.81
N TYR A 369 2.02 -20.52 13.38
CA TYR A 369 3.22 -19.93 12.79
C TYR A 369 3.98 -19.04 13.80
N GLY A 370 4.11 -19.48 15.05
CA GLY A 370 4.80 -18.73 16.10
C GLY A 370 6.24 -18.34 15.75
N TRP A 371 6.97 -19.23 15.05
CA TRP A 371 8.30 -18.93 14.53
C TRP A 371 8.33 -17.71 13.59
N LEU A 372 7.29 -17.54 12.74
CA LEU A 372 7.16 -16.42 11.82
C LEU A 372 6.92 -15.11 12.59
N ALA A 373 6.13 -15.15 13.68
CA ALA A 373 5.95 -14.01 14.58
C ALA A 373 7.28 -13.60 15.24
N VAL A 374 8.11 -14.54 15.68
CA VAL A 374 9.44 -14.25 16.23
C VAL A 374 10.33 -13.57 15.18
N VAL A 375 10.39 -14.10 13.96
CA VAL A 375 11.15 -13.47 12.86
C VAL A 375 10.64 -12.06 12.58
N ALA A 376 9.33 -11.84 12.59
CA ALA A 376 8.72 -10.52 12.37
C ALA A 376 9.08 -9.52 13.48
N ILE A 377 9.09 -9.95 14.74
CA ILE A 377 9.52 -9.11 15.88
C ILE A 377 10.99 -8.70 15.72
N LEU A 378 11.89 -9.65 15.40
CA LEU A 378 13.30 -9.35 15.15
C LEU A 378 13.49 -8.37 14.00
N ASN A 379 12.72 -8.51 12.93
CA ASN A 379 12.72 -7.56 11.81
C ASN A 379 12.16 -6.17 12.20
N SER A 380 11.22 -6.09 13.14
CA SER A 380 10.76 -4.79 13.67
C SER A 380 11.88 -4.08 14.44
N VAL A 381 12.68 -4.81 15.20
CA VAL A 381 13.88 -4.26 15.86
C VAL A 381 14.91 -3.79 14.82
N LEU A 382 15.15 -4.58 13.77
CA LEU A 382 16.06 -4.20 12.68
C LEU A 382 15.57 -2.93 11.96
N SER A 383 14.26 -2.79 11.76
CA SER A 383 13.67 -1.60 11.12
C SER A 383 13.89 -0.32 11.93
N LEU A 384 14.09 -0.39 13.25
CA LEU A 384 14.46 0.76 14.06
C LEU A 384 15.80 1.36 13.61
N ALA A 385 16.80 0.52 13.33
CA ALA A 385 18.08 0.97 12.80
C ALA A 385 17.92 1.70 11.45
N VAL A 386 17.05 1.20 10.58
CA VAL A 386 16.73 1.83 9.30
C VAL A 386 16.15 3.24 9.50
N TYR A 387 15.16 3.38 10.37
CA TYR A 387 14.49 4.68 10.55
C TYR A 387 15.31 5.68 11.39
N LEU A 388 16.18 5.21 12.27
CA LEU A 388 17.13 6.08 12.96
C LEU A 388 18.08 6.80 11.99
N ARG A 389 18.36 6.23 10.82
CA ARG A 389 19.10 6.92 9.74
C ARG A 389 18.38 8.17 9.21
N ILE A 390 17.05 8.22 9.30
CA ILE A 390 16.28 9.41 8.97
C ILE A 390 16.15 10.32 10.19
N ILE A 391 15.82 9.77 11.37
CA ILE A 391 15.50 10.52 12.58
C ILE A 391 16.72 11.31 13.10
N VAL A 392 17.89 10.68 13.13
CA VAL A 392 19.10 11.32 13.68
C VAL A 392 19.52 12.58 12.92
N PRO A 393 19.57 12.59 11.57
CA PRO A 393 19.89 13.81 10.83
C PRO A 393 18.90 14.95 11.03
N LEU A 394 17.60 14.68 11.28
CA LEU A 394 16.56 15.72 11.45
C LEU A 394 16.93 16.77 12.48
N TYR A 395 17.70 16.40 13.51
CA TYR A 395 18.03 17.27 14.66
C TYR A 395 19.51 17.71 14.70
N ARG A 396 20.28 17.46 13.62
CA ARG A 396 21.65 17.98 13.49
C ARG A 396 21.65 19.52 13.30
N SER A 397 22.81 20.15 13.49
CA SER A 397 22.97 21.61 13.60
C SER A 397 22.81 22.41 12.31
N ARG A 398 22.47 21.79 11.18
CA ARG A 398 22.27 22.48 9.89
C ARG A 398 20.92 23.18 9.87
N GLN A 399 20.88 24.46 9.45
CA GLN A 399 19.62 25.15 9.21
C GLN A 399 19.11 24.80 7.81
N ALA A 400 17.94 24.16 7.74
CA ALA A 400 17.22 23.96 6.49
C ALA A 400 16.21 25.12 6.33
N THR A 401 16.25 25.81 5.20
CA THR A 401 15.22 26.81 4.86
C THR A 401 14.06 26.09 4.16
N THR A 402 12.97 25.84 4.87
CA THR A 402 11.79 25.19 4.31
C THR A 402 10.56 26.03 4.51
N ARG A 403 9.81 26.29 3.43
CA ARG A 403 8.45 26.81 3.51
C ARG A 403 7.48 25.63 3.42
N GLU A 404 6.77 25.35 4.51
CA GLU A 404 5.69 24.37 4.47
C GLU A 404 4.51 24.93 3.66
N SER A 405 3.90 24.07 2.83
CA SER A 405 2.63 24.42 2.18
C SER A 405 1.49 23.93 3.08
N TRP A 406 0.41 24.70 3.15
CA TRP A 406 -0.78 24.34 3.91
C TRP A 406 -1.33 22.95 3.54
N ARG A 407 -1.17 22.52 2.29
CA ARG A 407 -1.59 21.20 1.81
C ARG A 407 -0.80 20.08 2.48
N SER A 408 0.51 20.20 2.51
CA SER A 408 1.38 19.25 3.22
C SER A 408 1.02 19.19 4.71
N ILE A 409 0.74 20.34 5.33
CA ILE A 409 0.33 20.42 6.75
C ILE A 409 -0.97 19.63 6.97
N ILE A 410 -1.99 19.84 6.16
CA ILE A 410 -3.26 19.12 6.28
C ILE A 410 -3.05 17.61 6.14
N ILE A 411 -2.24 17.17 5.15
CA ILE A 411 -2.01 15.75 4.89
C ILE A 411 -1.33 15.08 6.08
N TRP A 412 -0.21 15.64 6.57
CA TRP A 412 0.48 15.00 7.69
C TRP A 412 -0.28 15.15 9.01
N LEU A 413 -1.08 16.21 9.21
CA LEU A 413 -1.97 16.32 10.38
C LEU A 413 -3.07 15.25 10.38
N ILE A 414 -3.76 15.06 9.26
CA ILE A 414 -4.75 13.97 9.12
C ILE A 414 -4.08 12.61 9.38
N ALA A 415 -2.94 12.38 8.74
CA ALA A 415 -2.18 11.15 8.92
C ALA A 415 -1.75 10.94 10.39
N LEU A 416 -1.33 12.00 11.09
CA LEU A 416 -0.95 11.95 12.50
C LEU A 416 -2.14 11.62 13.39
N VAL A 417 -3.27 12.31 13.17
CA VAL A 417 -4.51 12.03 13.92
C VAL A 417 -4.95 10.58 13.75
N VAL A 418 -4.96 10.09 12.50
CA VAL A 418 -5.29 8.69 12.21
C VAL A 418 -4.30 7.73 12.87
N THR A 419 -3.00 8.01 12.80
CA THR A 419 -1.95 7.17 13.40
C THR A 419 -2.10 7.08 14.93
N VAL A 420 -2.39 8.19 15.61
CA VAL A 420 -2.57 8.18 17.06
C VAL A 420 -3.92 7.58 17.45
N ALA A 421 -5.00 7.96 16.75
CA ALA A 421 -6.33 7.48 17.04
C ALA A 421 -6.46 5.95 16.85
N LEU A 422 -5.91 5.41 15.76
CA LEU A 422 -5.86 3.96 15.55
C LEU A 422 -4.95 3.26 16.59
N GLY A 423 -3.86 3.90 17.02
CA GLY A 423 -2.98 3.33 18.02
C GLY A 423 -3.68 3.13 19.36
N VAL A 424 -4.31 4.19 19.87
CA VAL A 424 -5.05 4.16 21.13
C VAL A 424 -6.35 3.36 21.00
N GLY A 425 -7.03 3.49 19.85
CA GLY A 425 -8.34 2.89 19.58
C GLY A 425 -8.32 1.48 18.98
N THR A 426 -7.15 0.83 18.86
CA THR A 426 -7.06 -0.49 18.19
C THR A 426 -8.03 -1.50 18.78
N GLN A 427 -8.13 -1.63 20.09
CA GLN A 427 -9.03 -2.60 20.75
C GLN A 427 -10.51 -2.29 20.47
N ALA A 428 -10.90 -1.02 20.49
CA ALA A 428 -12.27 -0.60 20.19
C ALA A 428 -12.63 -0.84 18.72
N LEU A 429 -11.67 -0.70 17.81
CA LEU A 429 -11.85 -0.99 16.39
C LEU A 429 -11.99 -2.49 16.14
N VAL A 430 -11.12 -3.31 16.73
CA VAL A 430 -11.16 -4.78 16.61
C VAL A 430 -12.51 -5.35 17.04
N GLY A 431 -13.10 -4.84 18.12
CA GLY A 431 -14.44 -5.26 18.56
C GLY A 431 -15.58 -4.91 17.60
N ARG A 432 -15.35 -4.10 16.57
CA ARG A 432 -16.31 -3.72 15.53
C ARG A 432 -16.00 -4.33 14.16
N LEU A 433 -14.83 -4.96 14.03
CA LEU A 433 -14.44 -5.67 12.82
C LEU A 433 -14.97 -7.10 12.85
N PRO A 434 -15.33 -7.66 11.71
CA PRO A 434 -15.84 -9.02 11.60
C PRO A 434 -14.83 -10.10 11.94
#